data_ea488553e2ab40637f81b2979c2b77c9
#
_entry.id   ea488553e2ab40637f81b2979c2b77c9
#
_cell.length_a   1.000
_cell.length_b   1.000
_cell.length_c   1.000
_cell.angle_alpha   90.00
_cell.angle_beta   90.00
_cell.angle_gamma   90.00
#
_symmetry.space_group_name_H-M   'P 1'
#
loop_
_entity.id
_entity.type
_entity.pdbx_description
1 polymer ?
#
loop_
_entity_poly.entity_id
_entity_poly.type
_entity_poly.pdbx_seq_one_letter_code
_entity_poly.pdbx_strand_id
1 'polypeptide(L)'
;MDGAMTEGYAEVPGGRVWYAIAGAGAPGIPLLCLHGGPGIPHDYLEPLADLADERPVIFYDQLGCGRSAGPDDPSLWTMDRAVQELAAVRAALSLDRMHLFGNSWGGWLAMEYLLRDPEPPASVIISSATASVAEWIEDAAQLRSELPVEQRAVLDGHEQGGWLGCPEYVAVIAAYYQRHVCRARPWPACVEQAFAGMNATIYEAMWGVSEFGPVTGVLRDFDVRGRLGQIAVPALVTAGRYDEARPDRMRAVADELQHAELAIFENSSHMAFVEEQPAYVERARGFLRAHDLTLPASA
;
A
#
# COMPACT_ATOMS: atom_id res chain seq x y z
N MET A 1 2.01 22.91 8.07
CA MET A 1 3.30 23.09 8.78
C MET A 1 4.42 22.87 7.78
N ASP A 2 5.15 23.92 7.41
CA ASP A 2 6.33 23.82 6.53
C ASP A 2 7.54 23.25 7.31
N GLY A 3 7.43 22.02 7.76
CA GLY A 3 8.58 21.30 8.30
C GLY A 3 9.35 20.70 7.13
N ALA A 4 10.55 21.20 6.84
CA ALA A 4 11.40 20.62 5.81
C ALA A 4 11.61 19.12 6.09
N MET A 5 11.26 18.26 5.13
CA MET A 5 11.59 16.84 5.21
C MET A 5 13.11 16.65 5.06
N THR A 6 13.67 15.71 5.81
CA THR A 6 15.05 15.26 5.59
C THR A 6 15.05 14.20 4.52
N GLU A 7 15.73 14.45 3.41
CA GLU A 7 15.80 13.52 2.28
C GLU A 7 17.16 12.84 2.17
N GLY A 8 17.18 11.63 1.57
CA GLY A 8 18.39 10.89 1.32
C GLY A 8 18.19 9.71 0.39
N TYR A 9 19.21 8.88 0.29
CA TYR A 9 19.19 7.63 -0.49
C TYR A 9 19.75 6.48 0.36
N ALA A 10 19.12 5.32 0.23
CA ALA A 10 19.59 4.06 0.82
C ALA A 10 20.01 3.09 -0.29
N GLU A 11 21.15 2.41 -0.12
CA GLU A 11 21.59 1.34 -1.00
C GLU A 11 20.78 0.08 -0.74
N VAL A 12 20.25 -0.51 -1.80
CA VAL A 12 19.41 -1.70 -1.75
C VAL A 12 19.79 -2.71 -2.83
N PRO A 13 19.35 -3.96 -2.74
CA PRO A 13 19.55 -4.92 -3.82
C PRO A 13 18.98 -4.41 -5.16
N GLY A 14 19.85 -4.25 -6.15
CA GLY A 14 19.51 -3.75 -7.49
C GLY A 14 19.71 -2.26 -7.72
N GLY A 15 20.03 -1.46 -6.67
CA GLY A 15 20.26 -0.03 -6.85
C GLY A 15 20.17 0.76 -5.56
N ARG A 16 19.63 1.97 -5.65
CA ARG A 16 19.39 2.82 -4.49
C ARG A 16 17.98 3.40 -4.50
N VAL A 17 17.39 3.53 -3.34
CA VAL A 17 16.06 4.11 -3.17
C VAL A 17 16.13 5.45 -2.46
N TRP A 18 15.30 6.38 -2.92
CA TRP A 18 15.10 7.66 -2.26
C TRP A 18 14.18 7.51 -1.06
N TYR A 19 14.44 8.28 -0.01
CA TYR A 19 13.56 8.40 1.14
C TYR A 19 13.45 9.85 1.62
N ALA A 20 12.35 10.14 2.34
CA ALA A 20 12.13 11.37 3.07
C ALA A 20 11.60 11.10 4.47
N ILE A 21 12.03 11.90 5.44
CA ILE A 21 11.61 11.80 6.83
C ILE A 21 10.94 13.10 7.23
N ALA A 22 9.65 13.04 7.50
CA ALA A 22 8.91 14.11 8.17
C ALA A 22 9.06 13.94 9.68
N GLY A 23 9.31 15.03 10.42
CA GLY A 23 9.44 15.00 11.87
C GLY A 23 10.65 14.21 12.39
N ALA A 24 11.82 14.32 11.73
CA ALA A 24 13.05 13.57 12.08
C ALA A 24 13.49 13.71 13.54
N GLY A 25 13.07 14.77 14.25
CA GLY A 25 13.39 15.00 15.68
C GLY A 25 12.27 14.61 16.64
N ALA A 26 11.17 14.06 16.17
CA ALA A 26 10.05 13.66 17.02
C ALA A 26 10.40 12.43 17.88
N PRO A 27 9.86 12.31 19.11
CA PRO A 27 10.35 11.35 20.10
C PRO A 27 9.81 9.93 19.94
N GLY A 28 8.72 9.72 19.21
CA GLY A 28 8.06 8.41 19.06
C GLY A 28 8.84 7.43 18.19
N ILE A 29 8.43 6.18 18.20
CA ILE A 29 8.97 5.15 17.32
C ILE A 29 8.64 5.52 15.87
N PRO A 30 9.61 5.49 14.93
CA PRO A 30 9.39 5.83 13.53
C PRO A 30 8.32 4.97 12.85
N LEU A 31 7.54 5.57 11.95
CA LEU A 31 6.61 4.88 11.05
C LEU A 31 7.23 4.81 9.65
N LEU A 32 7.53 3.61 9.17
CA LEU A 32 7.99 3.38 7.80
C LEU A 32 6.80 3.05 6.90
N CYS A 33 6.63 3.82 5.83
CA CYS A 33 5.47 3.73 4.94
C CYS A 33 5.82 3.05 3.61
N LEU A 34 5.08 1.99 3.28
CA LEU A 34 5.19 1.23 2.03
C LEU A 34 4.06 1.63 1.09
N HIS A 35 4.41 2.21 -0.05
CA HIS A 35 3.44 2.58 -1.07
C HIS A 35 2.94 1.37 -1.88
N GLY A 36 1.79 1.57 -2.53
CA GLY A 36 1.11 0.60 -3.36
C GLY A 36 1.52 0.61 -4.83
N GLY A 37 0.62 0.22 -5.67
CA GLY A 37 0.76 -0.03 -7.08
C GLY A 37 0.69 -1.53 -7.36
N PRO A 38 1.83 -2.23 -7.61
CA PRO A 38 3.23 -1.77 -7.57
C PRO A 38 3.55 -0.68 -8.60
N GLY A 39 4.60 0.11 -8.34
CA GLY A 39 5.03 1.12 -9.32
C GLY A 39 4.50 2.54 -9.12
N ILE A 40 3.56 2.77 -8.19
CA ILE A 40 3.06 4.12 -7.83
C ILE A 40 3.97 4.70 -6.74
N PRO A 41 4.56 5.91 -6.88
CA PRO A 41 5.41 6.49 -5.85
C PRO A 41 4.64 6.93 -4.61
N HIS A 42 5.39 7.31 -3.55
CA HIS A 42 4.87 7.59 -2.22
C HIS A 42 3.91 8.78 -2.09
N ASP A 43 3.86 9.69 -3.06
CA ASP A 43 3.22 11.02 -2.95
C ASP A 43 1.81 10.96 -2.32
N TYR A 44 0.99 9.98 -2.69
CA TYR A 44 -0.36 9.82 -2.15
C TYR A 44 -0.42 9.41 -0.67
N LEU A 45 0.71 9.00 -0.08
CA LEU A 45 0.85 8.70 1.34
C LEU A 45 1.21 9.95 2.18
N GLU A 46 1.53 11.07 1.56
CA GLU A 46 1.90 12.32 2.25
C GLU A 46 0.91 12.76 3.36
N PRO A 47 -0.41 12.50 3.26
CA PRO A 47 -1.33 12.81 4.36
C PRO A 47 -0.96 12.16 5.70
N LEU A 48 -0.20 11.06 5.71
CA LEU A 48 0.30 10.43 6.94
C LEU A 48 1.37 11.28 7.64
N ALA A 49 1.94 12.30 6.98
CA ALA A 49 2.88 13.24 7.61
C ALA A 49 2.24 14.04 8.75
N ASP A 50 0.92 14.06 8.89
CA ASP A 50 0.23 14.63 10.06
C ASP A 50 0.54 13.88 11.37
N LEU A 51 1.19 12.72 11.31
CA LEU A 51 1.73 12.00 12.47
C LEU A 51 3.13 12.50 12.87
N ALA A 52 3.75 13.38 12.07
CA ALA A 52 5.15 13.79 12.24
C ALA A 52 5.40 14.74 13.44
N ASP A 53 4.35 15.21 14.08
CA ASP A 53 4.41 15.96 15.35
C ASP A 53 4.79 15.05 16.54
N GLU A 54 4.61 13.72 16.40
CA GLU A 54 4.87 12.76 17.48
C GLU A 54 6.00 11.77 17.18
N ARG A 55 6.18 11.41 15.94
CA ARG A 55 7.12 10.39 15.48
C ARG A 55 7.68 10.69 14.11
N PRO A 56 8.90 10.26 13.79
CA PRO A 56 9.37 10.31 12.42
C PRO A 56 8.44 9.48 11.50
N VAL A 57 7.95 10.09 10.42
CA VAL A 57 7.22 9.40 9.35
C VAL A 57 8.13 9.32 8.14
N ILE A 58 8.43 8.10 7.72
CA ILE A 58 9.41 7.81 6.69
C ILE A 58 8.68 7.32 5.45
N PHE A 59 8.80 8.08 4.37
CA PHE A 59 8.37 7.68 3.04
C PHE A 59 9.59 7.23 2.25
N TYR A 60 9.46 6.22 1.41
CA TYR A 60 10.47 5.92 0.41
C TYR A 60 9.81 5.46 -0.90
N ASP A 61 10.44 5.78 -2.01
CA ASP A 61 10.05 5.26 -3.30
C ASP A 61 10.76 3.92 -3.51
N GLN A 62 10.00 2.85 -3.71
CA GLN A 62 10.57 1.53 -4.01
C GLN A 62 11.38 1.58 -5.30
N LEU A 63 12.32 0.67 -5.48
CA LEU A 63 13.25 0.66 -6.61
C LEU A 63 12.50 0.80 -7.96
N GLY A 64 12.93 1.77 -8.77
CA GLY A 64 12.32 2.08 -10.06
C GLY A 64 11.06 2.93 -9.99
N CYS A 65 10.60 3.34 -8.79
CA CYS A 65 9.45 4.23 -8.62
C CYS A 65 9.92 5.66 -8.32
N GLY A 66 9.14 6.65 -8.72
CA GLY A 66 9.29 8.05 -8.35
C GLY A 66 10.72 8.58 -8.47
N ARG A 67 11.33 8.92 -7.33
CA ARG A 67 12.70 9.44 -7.22
C ARG A 67 13.77 8.36 -7.11
N SER A 68 13.37 7.07 -7.04
CA SER A 68 14.27 5.92 -6.97
C SER A 68 14.58 5.41 -8.36
N ALA A 69 15.78 5.73 -8.86
CA ALA A 69 16.24 5.17 -10.11
C ALA A 69 16.57 3.68 -9.96
N GLY A 70 16.11 2.87 -10.89
CA GLY A 70 16.45 1.46 -10.97
C GLY A 70 16.87 1.08 -12.38
N PRO A 71 17.61 -0.02 -12.55
CA PRO A 71 17.84 -0.56 -13.88
C PRO A 71 16.52 -1.04 -14.49
N ASP A 72 16.42 -0.97 -15.80
CA ASP A 72 15.32 -1.57 -16.57
C ASP A 72 15.56 -3.09 -16.69
N ASP A 73 15.37 -3.78 -15.55
CA ASP A 73 15.60 -5.23 -15.44
C ASP A 73 14.38 -5.90 -14.77
N PRO A 74 13.51 -6.53 -15.56
CA PRO A 74 12.31 -7.20 -15.04
C PRO A 74 12.58 -8.29 -14.00
N SER A 75 13.80 -8.86 -13.96
CA SER A 75 14.16 -9.87 -12.97
C SER A 75 14.20 -9.33 -11.53
N LEU A 76 14.25 -8.01 -11.38
CA LEU A 76 14.21 -7.32 -10.08
C LEU A 76 12.79 -7.10 -9.53
N TRP A 77 11.77 -7.24 -10.36
CA TRP A 77 10.38 -6.98 -9.94
C TRP A 77 9.77 -8.24 -9.33
N THR A 78 10.26 -8.63 -8.15
CA THR A 78 9.80 -9.82 -7.42
C THR A 78 9.51 -9.51 -5.95
N MET A 79 8.60 -10.27 -5.33
CA MET A 79 8.33 -10.18 -3.89
C MET A 79 9.61 -10.38 -3.06
N ASP A 80 10.44 -11.36 -3.41
CA ASP A 80 11.67 -11.66 -2.68
C ASP A 80 12.65 -10.49 -2.65
N ARG A 81 12.84 -9.83 -3.79
CA ARG A 81 13.69 -8.63 -3.87
C ARG A 81 13.07 -7.46 -3.09
N ALA A 82 11.75 -7.26 -3.17
CA ALA A 82 11.06 -6.20 -2.44
C ALA A 82 11.18 -6.39 -0.91
N VAL A 83 11.09 -7.61 -0.42
CA VAL A 83 11.34 -7.94 1.00
C VAL A 83 12.79 -7.64 1.39
N GLN A 84 13.76 -7.97 0.54
CA GLN A 84 15.17 -7.65 0.79
C GLN A 84 15.43 -6.14 0.74
N GLU A 85 14.75 -5.41 -0.14
CA GLU A 85 14.80 -3.95 -0.21
C GLU A 85 14.32 -3.32 1.08
N LEU A 86 13.14 -3.74 1.58
CA LEU A 86 12.60 -3.25 2.84
C LEU A 86 13.57 -3.49 4.02
N ALA A 87 14.16 -4.67 4.09
CA ALA A 87 15.19 -4.99 5.11
C ALA A 87 16.43 -4.09 4.97
N ALA A 88 16.88 -3.81 3.74
CA ALA A 88 18.01 -2.92 3.48
C ALA A 88 17.71 -1.47 3.85
N VAL A 89 16.51 -0.96 3.54
CA VAL A 89 16.04 0.39 3.95
C VAL A 89 16.02 0.49 5.47
N ARG A 90 15.44 -0.51 6.16
CA ARG A 90 15.43 -0.59 7.63
C ARG A 90 16.83 -0.51 8.21
N ALA A 91 17.76 -1.29 7.69
CA ALA A 91 19.15 -1.31 8.16
C ALA A 91 19.87 0.03 7.87
N ALA A 92 19.73 0.57 6.66
CA ALA A 92 20.37 1.83 6.26
C ALA A 92 19.93 3.03 7.11
N LEU A 93 18.66 3.02 7.56
CA LEU A 93 18.10 4.06 8.41
C LEU A 93 18.23 3.75 9.92
N SER A 94 18.87 2.64 10.28
CA SER A 94 19.05 2.18 11.68
C SER A 94 17.73 2.12 12.44
N LEU A 95 16.69 1.54 11.81
CA LEU A 95 15.36 1.40 12.39
C LEU A 95 15.27 0.10 13.22
N ASP A 96 16.02 0.04 14.32
CA ASP A 96 15.99 -1.12 15.26
C ASP A 96 14.56 -1.34 15.77
N ARG A 97 13.85 -0.25 16.07
CA ARG A 97 12.42 -0.25 16.39
C ARG A 97 11.69 0.65 15.41
N MET A 98 10.64 0.13 14.82
CA MET A 98 9.77 0.88 13.91
C MET A 98 8.33 0.37 13.98
N HIS A 99 7.39 1.19 13.58
CA HIS A 99 6.08 0.75 13.10
C HIS A 99 6.12 0.64 11.59
N LEU A 100 5.31 -0.24 11.03
CA LEU A 100 5.21 -0.43 9.59
C LEU A 100 3.80 -0.03 9.13
N PHE A 101 3.71 0.70 8.04
CA PHE A 101 2.47 0.98 7.32
C PHE A 101 2.59 0.43 5.90
N GLY A 102 1.58 -0.28 5.41
CA GLY A 102 1.52 -0.72 4.02
C GLY A 102 0.13 -0.58 3.44
N ASN A 103 0.03 0.09 2.29
CA ASN A 103 -1.22 0.21 1.55
C ASN A 103 -1.18 -0.61 0.27
N SER A 104 -2.26 -1.36 -0.01
CA SER A 104 -2.40 -2.11 -1.26
C SER A 104 -1.24 -3.11 -1.45
N TRP A 105 -0.50 -3.04 -2.55
CA TRP A 105 0.75 -3.78 -2.74
C TRP A 105 1.72 -3.61 -1.55
N GLY A 106 1.85 -2.40 -0.99
CA GLY A 106 2.65 -2.17 0.22
C GLY A 106 2.15 -2.97 1.43
N GLY A 107 0.86 -3.25 1.52
CA GLY A 107 0.27 -4.14 2.53
C GLY A 107 0.64 -5.62 2.30
N TRP A 108 0.66 -6.08 1.05
CA TRP A 108 1.16 -7.43 0.71
C TRP A 108 2.63 -7.57 1.03
N LEU A 109 3.43 -6.57 0.69
CA LEU A 109 4.85 -6.53 1.04
C LEU A 109 5.04 -6.56 2.57
N ALA A 110 4.24 -5.81 3.32
CA ALA A 110 4.30 -5.83 4.79
C ALA A 110 3.97 -7.22 5.35
N MET A 111 2.92 -7.88 4.86
CA MET A 111 2.54 -9.23 5.29
C MET A 111 3.65 -10.26 5.00
N GLU A 112 4.21 -10.27 3.78
CA GLU A 112 5.31 -11.18 3.43
C GLU A 112 6.59 -10.88 4.20
N TYR A 113 6.89 -9.61 4.45
CA TYR A 113 8.02 -9.22 5.30
C TYR A 113 7.86 -9.78 6.71
N LEU A 114 6.70 -9.57 7.34
CA LEU A 114 6.40 -10.06 8.70
C LEU A 114 6.45 -11.59 8.83
N LEU A 115 6.08 -12.31 7.78
CA LEU A 115 6.15 -13.77 7.74
C LEU A 115 7.58 -14.31 7.62
N ARG A 116 8.56 -13.47 7.27
CA ARG A 116 9.96 -13.87 7.02
C ARG A 116 10.95 -13.21 7.96
N ASP A 117 10.58 -12.08 8.59
CA ASP A 117 11.50 -11.28 9.42
C ASP A 117 11.65 -11.86 10.82
N PRO A 118 12.88 -12.18 11.25
CA PRO A 118 13.17 -12.58 12.62
C PRO A 118 13.11 -11.43 13.63
N GLU A 119 13.16 -10.17 13.17
CA GLU A 119 13.12 -8.95 14.01
C GLU A 119 11.85 -8.14 13.71
N PRO A 120 10.69 -8.51 14.29
CA PRO A 120 9.43 -7.89 13.94
C PRO A 120 9.37 -6.41 14.36
N PRO A 121 8.64 -5.56 13.62
CA PRO A 121 8.35 -4.18 14.03
C PRO A 121 7.50 -4.12 15.30
N ALA A 122 7.42 -2.95 15.91
CA ALA A 122 6.58 -2.74 17.11
C ALA A 122 5.08 -2.96 16.83
N SER A 123 4.61 -2.60 15.64
CA SER A 123 3.28 -2.89 15.14
C SER A 123 3.20 -2.69 13.61
N VAL A 124 2.09 -3.08 13.00
CA VAL A 124 1.81 -2.87 11.58
C VAL A 124 0.43 -2.27 11.36
N ILE A 125 0.32 -1.38 10.37
CA ILE A 125 -0.95 -0.93 9.81
C ILE A 125 -1.06 -1.52 8.39
N ILE A 126 -2.03 -2.41 8.18
CA ILE A 126 -2.35 -3.02 6.88
C ILE A 126 -3.57 -2.30 6.33
N SER A 127 -3.36 -1.49 5.29
CA SER A 127 -4.39 -0.66 4.69
C SER A 127 -4.76 -1.20 3.32
N SER A 128 -6.03 -1.61 3.16
CA SER A 128 -6.60 -1.94 1.86
C SER A 128 -5.82 -3.01 1.09
N ALA A 129 -5.50 -4.14 1.75
CA ALA A 129 -4.72 -5.25 1.18
C ALA A 129 -5.31 -6.61 1.57
N THR A 130 -5.87 -7.33 0.60
CA THR A 130 -6.43 -8.68 0.79
C THR A 130 -5.32 -9.70 1.14
N ALA A 131 -5.70 -10.91 1.57
CA ALA A 131 -4.71 -11.96 1.87
C ALA A 131 -4.22 -12.70 0.63
N SER A 132 -4.85 -12.50 -0.54
CA SER A 132 -4.43 -13.15 -1.78
C SER A 132 -4.87 -12.38 -3.02
N VAL A 133 -4.17 -12.59 -4.13
CA VAL A 133 -4.58 -12.08 -5.45
C VAL A 133 -5.87 -12.73 -5.94
N ALA A 134 -6.12 -13.99 -5.59
CA ALA A 134 -7.37 -14.66 -5.93
C ALA A 134 -8.58 -13.93 -5.33
N GLU A 135 -8.50 -13.50 -4.07
CA GLU A 135 -9.56 -12.69 -3.42
C GLU A 135 -9.71 -11.33 -4.08
N TRP A 136 -8.61 -10.68 -4.44
CA TRP A 136 -8.65 -9.41 -5.18
C TRP A 136 -9.39 -9.53 -6.50
N ILE A 137 -9.10 -10.59 -7.27
CA ILE A 137 -9.77 -10.85 -8.57
C ILE A 137 -11.28 -11.10 -8.36
N GLU A 138 -11.66 -11.85 -7.32
CA GLU A 138 -13.07 -12.08 -6.99
C GLU A 138 -13.77 -10.76 -6.65
N ASP A 139 -13.14 -9.89 -5.86
CA ASP A 139 -13.68 -8.60 -5.47
C ASP A 139 -13.79 -7.65 -6.67
N ALA A 140 -12.76 -7.58 -7.51
CA ALA A 140 -12.78 -6.81 -8.75
C ALA A 140 -13.92 -7.29 -9.69
N ALA A 141 -14.12 -8.60 -9.82
CA ALA A 141 -15.21 -9.16 -10.60
C ALA A 141 -16.59 -8.81 -10.02
N GLN A 142 -16.74 -8.85 -8.69
CA GLN A 142 -17.96 -8.43 -8.00
C GLN A 142 -18.27 -6.96 -8.28
N LEU A 143 -17.30 -6.07 -8.04
CA LEU A 143 -17.47 -4.63 -8.26
C LEU A 143 -17.72 -4.29 -9.73
N ARG A 144 -17.07 -5.01 -10.66
CA ARG A 144 -17.35 -4.92 -12.09
C ARG A 144 -18.80 -5.29 -12.41
N SER A 145 -19.35 -6.32 -11.77
CA SER A 145 -20.73 -6.75 -11.98
C SER A 145 -21.76 -5.68 -11.58
N GLU A 146 -21.39 -4.76 -10.69
CA GLU A 146 -22.20 -3.64 -10.21
C GLU A 146 -22.17 -2.41 -11.14
N LEU A 147 -21.25 -2.39 -12.12
CA LEU A 147 -21.21 -1.32 -13.12
C LEU A 147 -22.44 -1.37 -14.04
N PRO A 148 -22.88 -0.22 -14.60
CA PRO A 148 -23.89 -0.17 -15.66
C PRO A 148 -23.54 -1.15 -16.81
N VAL A 149 -24.58 -1.74 -17.42
CA VAL A 149 -24.41 -2.75 -18.48
C VAL A 149 -23.58 -2.21 -19.66
N GLU A 150 -23.76 -0.94 -20.00
CA GLU A 150 -23.02 -0.26 -21.07
C GLU A 150 -21.53 -0.15 -20.75
N GLN A 151 -21.17 0.16 -19.50
CA GLN A 151 -19.79 0.24 -19.05
C GLN A 151 -19.13 -1.14 -19.06
N ARG A 152 -19.83 -2.19 -18.62
CA ARG A 152 -19.33 -3.58 -18.68
C ARG A 152 -19.07 -4.01 -20.12
N ALA A 153 -20.00 -3.70 -21.03
CA ALA A 153 -19.84 -4.00 -22.44
C ALA A 153 -18.61 -3.33 -23.08
N VAL A 154 -18.31 -2.08 -22.65
CA VAL A 154 -17.09 -1.38 -23.05
C VAL A 154 -15.86 -2.15 -22.57
N LEU A 155 -15.79 -2.51 -21.27
CA LEU A 155 -14.66 -3.28 -20.72
C LEU A 155 -14.49 -4.60 -21.47
N ASP A 156 -15.55 -5.40 -21.59
CA ASP A 156 -15.52 -6.72 -22.23
C ASP A 156 -15.06 -6.64 -23.69
N GLY A 157 -15.58 -5.69 -24.45
CA GLY A 157 -15.26 -5.54 -25.87
C GLY A 157 -13.82 -5.09 -26.11
N HIS A 158 -13.33 -4.15 -25.30
CA HIS A 158 -11.97 -3.64 -25.46
C HIS A 158 -10.90 -4.60 -24.95
N GLU A 159 -11.16 -5.34 -23.85
CA GLU A 159 -10.26 -6.36 -23.34
C GLU A 159 -10.11 -7.52 -24.33
N GLN A 160 -11.21 -7.99 -24.92
CA GLN A 160 -11.16 -9.02 -25.96
C GLN A 160 -10.44 -8.56 -27.22
N GLY A 161 -10.53 -7.27 -27.55
CA GLY A 161 -9.86 -6.67 -28.70
C GLY A 161 -8.42 -6.22 -28.45
N GLY A 162 -7.97 -6.20 -27.21
CA GLY A 162 -6.65 -5.68 -26.83
C GLY A 162 -6.51 -4.15 -26.93
N TRP A 163 -7.64 -3.40 -26.85
CA TRP A 163 -7.67 -1.93 -27.07
C TRP A 163 -7.80 -1.16 -25.76
N LEU A 164 -6.92 -1.44 -24.81
CA LEU A 164 -6.99 -0.91 -23.43
C LEU A 164 -6.66 0.58 -23.29
N GLY A 165 -6.06 1.21 -24.32
CA GLY A 165 -5.73 2.64 -24.32
C GLY A 165 -6.79 3.53 -24.99
N CYS A 166 -7.95 3.02 -25.41
CA CYS A 166 -8.96 3.83 -26.07
C CYS A 166 -9.70 4.75 -25.08
N PRO A 167 -10.19 5.94 -25.51
CA PRO A 167 -10.82 6.89 -24.60
C PRO A 167 -12.02 6.33 -23.83
N GLU A 168 -12.82 5.48 -24.46
CA GLU A 168 -14.01 4.87 -23.86
C GLU A 168 -13.63 3.92 -22.72
N TYR A 169 -12.62 3.07 -22.91
CA TYR A 169 -12.09 2.17 -21.88
C TYR A 169 -11.50 2.98 -20.70
N VAL A 170 -10.63 3.95 -21.00
CA VAL A 170 -10.02 4.83 -19.99
C VAL A 170 -11.08 5.57 -19.18
N ALA A 171 -12.17 6.03 -19.81
CA ALA A 171 -13.26 6.70 -19.11
C ALA A 171 -14.00 5.79 -18.12
N VAL A 172 -14.18 4.50 -18.45
CA VAL A 172 -14.80 3.53 -17.53
C VAL A 172 -13.86 3.22 -16.37
N ILE A 173 -12.55 3.04 -16.63
CA ILE A 173 -11.54 2.85 -15.59
C ILE A 173 -11.50 4.06 -14.65
N ALA A 174 -11.49 5.28 -15.17
CA ALA A 174 -11.53 6.50 -14.37
C ALA A 174 -12.79 6.59 -13.48
N ALA A 175 -13.95 6.19 -14.01
CA ALA A 175 -15.19 6.14 -13.23
C ALA A 175 -15.15 5.10 -12.09
N TYR A 176 -14.49 3.97 -12.31
CA TYR A 176 -14.25 2.99 -11.25
C TYR A 176 -13.27 3.53 -10.20
N TYR A 177 -12.14 4.07 -10.61
CA TYR A 177 -11.16 4.65 -9.68
C TYR A 177 -11.77 5.74 -8.81
N GLN A 178 -12.67 6.56 -9.39
CA GLN A 178 -13.42 7.58 -8.66
C GLN A 178 -14.41 7.00 -7.63
N ARG A 179 -14.75 5.74 -7.73
CA ARG A 179 -15.66 5.04 -6.79
C ARG A 179 -14.90 4.26 -5.73
N HIS A 180 -13.85 3.54 -6.14
CA HIS A 180 -13.26 2.46 -5.36
C HIS A 180 -11.80 2.70 -4.98
N VAL A 181 -11.10 3.65 -5.65
CA VAL A 181 -9.71 3.99 -5.35
C VAL A 181 -9.61 5.32 -4.58
N CYS A 182 -10.15 6.41 -5.12
CA CYS A 182 -10.22 7.68 -4.41
C CYS A 182 -11.47 8.46 -4.81
N ARG A 183 -12.37 8.70 -3.85
CA ARG A 183 -13.68 9.34 -4.05
C ARG A 183 -13.64 10.87 -3.98
N ALA A 184 -12.51 11.46 -3.54
CA ALA A 184 -12.34 12.90 -3.50
C ALA A 184 -12.54 13.54 -4.89
N ARG A 185 -13.17 14.73 -4.93
CA ARG A 185 -13.41 15.45 -6.18
C ARG A 185 -13.14 16.94 -6.02
N PRO A 186 -12.15 17.52 -6.72
CA PRO A 186 -11.15 16.81 -7.55
C PRO A 186 -10.25 15.89 -6.69
N TRP A 187 -9.45 15.05 -7.31
CA TRP A 187 -8.41 14.32 -6.60
C TRP A 187 -7.43 15.33 -5.98
N PRO A 188 -6.95 15.10 -4.75
CA PRO A 188 -5.87 15.88 -4.16
C PRO A 188 -4.59 15.80 -5.00
N ALA A 189 -3.80 16.87 -4.97
CA ALA A 189 -2.57 16.97 -5.78
C ALA A 189 -1.59 15.79 -5.52
N CYS A 190 -1.48 15.32 -4.29
CA CYS A 190 -0.64 14.17 -3.94
C CYS A 190 -1.07 12.87 -4.65
N VAL A 191 -2.38 12.66 -4.81
CA VAL A 191 -2.92 11.50 -5.55
C VAL A 191 -2.67 11.66 -7.06
N GLU A 192 -2.98 12.84 -7.62
CA GLU A 192 -2.72 13.11 -9.04
C GLU A 192 -1.24 12.95 -9.39
N GLN A 193 -0.34 13.43 -8.52
CA GLN A 193 1.10 13.32 -8.70
C GLN A 193 1.56 11.87 -8.64
N ALA A 194 1.08 11.09 -7.68
CA ALA A 194 1.41 9.67 -7.55
C ALA A 194 1.01 8.88 -8.81
N PHE A 195 -0.23 9.07 -9.30
CA PHE A 195 -0.69 8.39 -10.51
C PHE A 195 0.05 8.85 -11.78
N ALA A 196 0.37 10.14 -11.88
CA ALA A 196 1.18 10.65 -12.98
C ALA A 196 2.63 10.11 -12.96
N GLY A 197 3.15 9.79 -11.77
CA GLY A 197 4.48 9.21 -11.57
C GLY A 197 4.54 7.69 -11.65
N MET A 198 3.44 6.99 -11.93
CA MET A 198 3.40 5.54 -11.99
C MET A 198 4.35 4.97 -13.04
N ASN A 199 5.17 4.01 -12.66
CA ASN A 199 5.99 3.23 -13.58
C ASN A 199 5.17 2.06 -14.16
N ALA A 200 4.64 2.26 -15.37
CA ALA A 200 3.81 1.26 -16.04
C ALA A 200 4.56 -0.06 -16.30
N THR A 201 5.86 -0.02 -16.55
CA THR A 201 6.67 -1.24 -16.79
C THR A 201 6.71 -2.12 -15.54
N ILE A 202 6.89 -1.53 -14.36
CA ILE A 202 6.85 -2.27 -13.09
C ILE A 202 5.44 -2.80 -12.83
N TYR A 203 4.43 -1.96 -13.03
CA TYR A 203 3.03 -2.34 -12.84
C TYR A 203 2.66 -3.56 -13.70
N GLU A 204 2.98 -3.51 -15.00
CA GLU A 204 2.71 -4.61 -15.93
C GLU A 204 3.49 -5.88 -15.59
N ALA A 205 4.77 -5.76 -15.22
CA ALA A 205 5.61 -6.91 -14.89
C ALA A 205 5.16 -7.61 -13.59
N MET A 206 4.69 -6.85 -12.61
CA MET A 206 4.31 -7.39 -11.31
C MET A 206 2.84 -7.76 -11.24
N TRP A 207 1.96 -6.95 -11.81
CA TRP A 207 0.50 -7.13 -11.76
C TRP A 207 -0.09 -7.56 -13.11
N GLY A 208 -0.10 -6.68 -14.07
CA GLY A 208 -0.71 -6.83 -15.38
C GLY A 208 -1.13 -5.48 -15.94
N VAL A 209 -2.00 -5.50 -16.94
CA VAL A 209 -2.35 -4.27 -17.68
C VAL A 209 -3.39 -3.40 -17.01
N SER A 210 -4.19 -3.93 -16.07
CA SER A 210 -5.21 -3.16 -15.34
C SER A 210 -5.72 -3.90 -14.11
N GLU A 211 -6.37 -3.19 -13.19
CA GLU A 211 -7.02 -3.75 -12.00
C GLU A 211 -8.14 -4.77 -12.31
N PHE A 212 -8.74 -4.67 -13.48
CA PHE A 212 -9.84 -5.56 -13.90
C PHE A 212 -9.42 -6.68 -14.82
N GLY A 213 -8.23 -6.57 -15.41
CA GLY A 213 -7.72 -7.56 -16.34
C GLY A 213 -7.23 -8.82 -15.62
N PRO A 214 -6.90 -9.85 -16.38
CA PRO A 214 -6.22 -10.99 -15.80
C PRO A 214 -4.88 -10.55 -15.20
N VAL A 215 -4.62 -10.96 -13.95
CA VAL A 215 -3.31 -10.75 -13.33
C VAL A 215 -2.32 -11.69 -13.99
N THR A 216 -1.43 -11.13 -14.81
CA THR A 216 -0.44 -11.87 -15.60
C THR A 216 0.97 -11.74 -15.04
N GLY A 217 1.19 -10.77 -14.15
CA GLY A 217 2.48 -10.48 -13.55
C GLY A 217 2.92 -11.51 -12.50
N VAL A 218 4.07 -11.27 -11.91
CA VAL A 218 4.69 -12.20 -10.94
C VAL A 218 3.89 -12.35 -9.64
N LEU A 219 2.96 -11.42 -9.36
CA LEU A 219 2.11 -11.45 -8.16
C LEU A 219 0.89 -12.36 -8.29
N ARG A 220 0.61 -12.91 -9.47
CA ARG A 220 -0.62 -13.70 -9.74
C ARG A 220 -0.86 -14.86 -8.75
N ASP A 221 0.22 -15.41 -8.20
CA ASP A 221 0.17 -16.55 -7.27
C ASP A 221 0.36 -16.12 -5.80
N PHE A 222 0.32 -14.80 -5.51
CA PHE A 222 0.43 -14.32 -4.13
C PHE A 222 -0.75 -14.79 -3.29
N ASP A 223 -0.44 -15.52 -2.22
CA ASP A 223 -1.42 -16.03 -1.26
C ASP A 223 -0.76 -16.26 0.11
N VAL A 224 -1.21 -15.52 1.12
CA VAL A 224 -0.78 -15.65 2.51
C VAL A 224 -1.88 -16.17 3.44
N ARG A 225 -3.03 -16.57 2.88
CA ARG A 225 -4.12 -17.16 3.65
C ARG A 225 -3.65 -18.42 4.38
N GLY A 226 -4.11 -18.60 5.59
CA GLY A 226 -3.68 -19.69 6.47
C GLY A 226 -2.28 -19.50 7.08
N ARG A 227 -1.60 -18.37 6.77
CA ARG A 227 -0.28 -18.04 7.30
C ARG A 227 -0.29 -16.80 8.21
N LEU A 228 -1.33 -15.93 8.09
CA LEU A 228 -1.39 -14.67 8.84
C LEU A 228 -1.42 -14.88 10.35
N GLY A 229 -1.93 -16.03 10.83
CA GLY A 229 -1.85 -16.44 12.23
C GLY A 229 -0.41 -16.63 12.76
N GLN A 230 0.62 -16.60 11.94
CA GLN A 230 2.03 -16.59 12.35
C GLN A 230 2.53 -15.17 12.67
N ILE A 231 1.82 -14.14 12.28
CA ILE A 231 2.15 -12.74 12.55
C ILE A 231 1.68 -12.41 13.96
N ALA A 232 2.62 -12.25 14.88
CA ALA A 232 2.36 -12.01 16.30
C ALA A 232 2.41 -10.52 16.70
N VAL A 233 2.82 -9.62 15.78
CA VAL A 233 2.86 -8.19 16.08
C VAL A 233 1.44 -7.61 16.12
N PRO A 234 1.17 -6.61 16.97
CA PRO A 234 -0.09 -5.89 16.94
C PRO A 234 -0.35 -5.30 15.55
N ALA A 235 -1.56 -5.49 15.03
CA ALA A 235 -1.96 -5.05 13.72
C ALA A 235 -3.21 -4.15 13.77
N LEU A 236 -3.21 -3.08 12.96
CA LEU A 236 -4.40 -2.32 12.64
C LEU A 236 -4.73 -2.58 11.15
N VAL A 237 -5.84 -3.23 10.90
CA VAL A 237 -6.34 -3.46 9.55
C VAL A 237 -7.33 -2.37 9.20
N THR A 238 -7.15 -1.69 8.07
CA THR A 238 -8.01 -0.57 7.67
C THR A 238 -8.52 -0.73 6.25
N ALA A 239 -9.75 -0.25 5.99
CA ALA A 239 -10.33 -0.13 4.66
C ALA A 239 -11.38 0.97 4.62
N GLY A 240 -11.69 1.49 3.43
CA GLY A 240 -12.89 2.28 3.22
C GLY A 240 -14.12 1.41 2.97
N ARG A 241 -15.32 1.96 3.20
CA ARG A 241 -16.59 1.28 2.92
C ARG A 241 -16.74 0.92 1.44
N TYR A 242 -16.17 1.73 0.56
CA TYR A 242 -16.28 1.60 -0.91
C TYR A 242 -14.99 1.10 -1.56
N ASP A 243 -14.08 0.53 -0.77
CA ASP A 243 -12.78 0.04 -1.18
C ASP A 243 -12.88 -1.10 -2.20
N GLU A 244 -11.93 -1.17 -3.11
CA GLU A 244 -11.75 -2.32 -4.00
C GLU A 244 -11.23 -3.56 -3.25
N ALA A 245 -10.43 -3.39 -2.20
CA ALA A 245 -10.18 -4.41 -1.18
C ALA A 245 -11.34 -4.41 -0.18
N ARG A 246 -12.41 -5.12 -0.48
CA ARG A 246 -13.70 -5.02 0.20
C ARG A 246 -13.60 -5.19 1.72
N PRO A 247 -14.46 -4.48 2.50
CA PRO A 247 -14.44 -4.53 3.96
C PRO A 247 -14.58 -5.94 4.56
N ASP A 248 -15.30 -6.84 3.90
CA ASP A 248 -15.43 -8.24 4.34
C ASP A 248 -14.12 -9.02 4.17
N ARG A 249 -13.34 -8.76 3.13
CA ARG A 249 -11.99 -9.33 2.97
C ARG A 249 -11.03 -8.80 4.02
N MET A 250 -11.06 -7.47 4.27
CA MET A 250 -10.22 -6.87 5.30
C MET A 250 -10.58 -7.37 6.71
N ARG A 251 -11.86 -7.68 6.96
CA ARG A 251 -12.28 -8.37 8.18
C ARG A 251 -11.66 -9.78 8.26
N ALA A 252 -11.68 -10.55 7.18
CA ALA A 252 -11.06 -11.88 7.16
C ALA A 252 -9.54 -11.82 7.44
N VAL A 253 -8.84 -10.81 6.90
CA VAL A 253 -7.43 -10.55 7.23
C VAL A 253 -7.26 -10.27 8.74
N ALA A 254 -8.10 -9.41 9.31
CA ALA A 254 -8.04 -9.09 10.74
C ALA A 254 -8.37 -10.32 11.62
N ASP A 255 -9.35 -11.11 11.23
CA ASP A 255 -9.78 -12.30 11.99
C ASP A 255 -8.71 -13.42 11.99
N GLU A 256 -7.85 -13.48 10.98
CA GLU A 256 -6.77 -14.47 10.89
C GLU A 256 -5.51 -14.04 11.68
N LEU A 257 -5.25 -12.75 11.82
CA LEU A 257 -4.12 -12.21 12.59
C LEU A 257 -4.30 -12.45 14.10
N GLN A 258 -3.20 -12.67 14.84
CA GLN A 258 -3.27 -12.97 16.27
C GLN A 258 -3.78 -11.79 17.12
N HIS A 259 -3.37 -10.57 16.79
CA HIS A 259 -3.61 -9.36 17.55
C HIS A 259 -4.00 -8.21 16.63
N ALA A 260 -5.20 -8.26 16.07
CA ALA A 260 -5.64 -7.25 15.13
C ALA A 260 -6.86 -6.45 15.61
N GLU A 261 -6.83 -5.17 15.27
CA GLU A 261 -7.97 -4.27 15.34
C GLU A 261 -8.42 -3.96 13.90
N LEU A 262 -9.72 -3.87 13.66
CA LEU A 262 -10.28 -3.49 12.37
C LEU A 262 -10.90 -2.11 12.43
N ALA A 263 -10.62 -1.25 11.46
CA ALA A 263 -11.28 0.04 11.29
C ALA A 263 -11.78 0.20 9.84
N ILE A 264 -13.09 0.42 9.69
CA ILE A 264 -13.73 0.72 8.42
C ILE A 264 -14.12 2.19 8.39
N PHE A 265 -13.66 2.92 7.37
CA PHE A 265 -13.95 4.33 7.14
C PHE A 265 -15.17 4.44 6.24
N GLU A 266 -16.27 4.94 6.77
CA GLU A 266 -17.60 4.79 6.18
C GLU A 266 -17.82 5.65 4.92
N ASN A 267 -17.01 6.71 4.71
CA ASN A 267 -17.15 7.60 3.56
C ASN A 267 -16.00 7.46 2.56
N SER A 268 -15.08 6.52 2.79
CA SER A 268 -13.84 6.35 2.02
C SER A 268 -13.86 5.09 1.15
N SER A 269 -12.92 5.07 0.22
CA SER A 269 -12.54 3.91 -0.58
C SER A 269 -11.10 3.46 -0.26
N HIS A 270 -10.30 3.13 -1.25
CA HIS A 270 -8.95 2.55 -1.11
C HIS A 270 -7.94 3.46 -0.40
N MET A 271 -8.17 4.77 -0.42
CA MET A 271 -7.27 5.78 0.16
C MET A 271 -7.93 6.50 1.34
N ALA A 272 -8.39 5.74 2.36
CA ALA A 272 -9.08 6.31 3.51
C ALA A 272 -8.22 7.37 4.25
N PHE A 273 -6.91 7.23 4.26
CA PHE A 273 -5.96 8.21 4.82
C PHE A 273 -5.89 9.53 4.02
N VAL A 274 -6.44 9.56 2.81
CA VAL A 274 -6.64 10.78 2.00
C VAL A 274 -8.07 11.31 2.18
N GLU A 275 -9.06 10.42 2.08
CA GLU A 275 -10.48 10.77 1.96
C GLU A 275 -11.12 11.16 3.30
N GLU A 276 -10.75 10.48 4.38
CA GLU A 276 -11.14 10.79 5.76
C GLU A 276 -9.89 11.04 6.62
N GLN A 277 -8.93 11.82 6.09
CA GLN A 277 -7.60 12.06 6.67
C GLN A 277 -7.63 12.35 8.19
N PRO A 278 -8.44 13.29 8.73
CA PRO A 278 -8.41 13.57 10.17
C PRO A 278 -8.81 12.36 11.02
N ALA A 279 -9.84 11.64 10.60
CA ALA A 279 -10.32 10.45 11.32
C ALA A 279 -9.32 9.30 11.21
N TYR A 280 -8.70 9.13 10.04
CA TYR A 280 -7.67 8.11 9.82
C TYR A 280 -6.44 8.37 10.66
N VAL A 281 -5.91 9.59 10.62
CA VAL A 281 -4.73 10.01 11.39
C VAL A 281 -4.97 9.84 12.90
N GLU A 282 -6.13 10.24 13.42
CA GLU A 282 -6.47 10.05 14.82
C GLU A 282 -6.53 8.56 15.20
N ARG A 283 -7.12 7.73 14.35
CA ARG A 283 -7.19 6.28 14.57
C ARG A 283 -5.80 5.63 14.56
N ALA A 284 -4.97 5.98 13.56
CA ALA A 284 -3.60 5.51 13.45
C ALA A 284 -2.75 5.97 14.65
N ARG A 285 -2.88 7.24 15.04
CA ARG A 285 -2.20 7.85 16.20
C ARG A 285 -2.48 7.09 17.48
N GLY A 286 -3.76 6.83 17.75
CA GLY A 286 -4.18 6.07 18.93
C GLY A 286 -3.60 4.66 18.98
N PHE A 287 -3.61 3.96 17.85
CA PHE A 287 -3.03 2.63 17.70
C PHE A 287 -1.51 2.64 17.90
N LEU A 288 -0.80 3.53 17.23
CA LEU A 288 0.67 3.62 17.29
C LEU A 288 1.14 3.95 18.72
N ARG A 289 0.51 4.93 19.39
CA ARG A 289 0.80 5.28 20.80
C ARG A 289 0.63 4.10 21.75
N ALA A 290 -0.39 3.29 21.57
CA ALA A 290 -0.62 2.11 22.40
C ALA A 290 0.51 1.08 22.30
N HIS A 291 1.26 1.09 21.18
CA HIS A 291 2.33 0.14 20.90
C HIS A 291 3.74 0.76 20.91
N ASP A 292 3.88 2.04 21.26
CA ASP A 292 5.19 2.67 21.52
C ASP A 292 5.92 2.04 22.72
N LEU A 293 5.19 1.56 23.72
CA LEU A 293 5.72 1.11 24.99
C LEU A 293 5.95 -0.41 25.11
N THR A 294 5.55 -1.19 24.11
CA THR A 294 5.79 -2.64 24.12
C THR A 294 7.28 -2.91 23.93
N LEU A 295 8.03 -2.91 25.05
CA LEU A 295 9.34 -3.56 25.10
C LEU A 295 9.11 -5.05 24.85
N PRO A 296 9.91 -5.73 23.98
CA PRO A 296 9.95 -7.16 24.04
C PRO A 296 10.33 -7.53 25.48
N ALA A 297 9.55 -8.41 26.09
CA ALA A 297 9.94 -8.97 27.39
C ALA A 297 11.36 -9.52 27.22
N SER A 298 12.31 -8.95 27.93
CA SER A 298 13.67 -9.47 28.02
C SER A 298 13.58 -10.92 28.49
N ALA A 299 13.92 -11.84 27.56
CA ALA A 299 14.07 -13.25 27.88
C ALA A 299 15.28 -13.49 28.79
#